data_275d8e3d75a74306c6103789bc97575c
#
_entry.id   275d8e3d75a74306c6103789bc97575c
#
_cell.length_a   1.000
_cell.length_b   1.000
_cell.length_c   1.000
_cell.angle_alpha   90.00
_cell.angle_beta   90.00
_cell.angle_gamma   90.00
#
_symmetry.space_group_name_H-M   'P 1'
#
loop_
_entity.id
_entity.type
_entity.pdbx_description
1 polymer ?
#
loop_
_entity_poly.entity_id
_entity_poly.type
_entity_poly.pdbx_seq_one_letter_code
_entity_poly.pdbx_strand_id
1 'polypeptide(L)'
;MEKVCLVDGNNLMFRAYYATAYSGNMMKNSKGFPTNALYGFVNMMQKIIDEEKPKYIMVAFDIGKNFRKEKYETYKAGRSETPEELKLQMPVARKILEAMGIKYYELEPFEADDIIGTFAEACNNNKEYDATVISSDKDLLQLITDEVEVKLLKTKDYIKYNPESFKEDCGFTPIHMIDYKALAGDSSDN
;
A
#
# COMPACT_ATOMS: atom_id res chain seq x y z
N MET A 1 7.90 8.31 -20.86
CA MET A 1 6.62 7.87 -20.26
C MET A 1 6.31 8.77 -19.06
N GLU A 2 5.04 8.98 -18.77
CA GLU A 2 4.61 9.81 -17.65
C GLU A 2 4.55 8.95 -16.38
N LYS A 3 5.20 9.38 -15.30
CA LYS A 3 5.30 8.61 -14.08
C LYS A 3 4.04 8.66 -13.24
N VAL A 4 3.54 7.49 -12.85
CA VAL A 4 2.38 7.27 -11.98
C VAL A 4 2.82 6.60 -10.69
N CYS A 5 2.46 7.14 -9.51
CA CYS A 5 2.63 6.45 -8.25
C CYS A 5 1.29 5.88 -7.76
N LEU A 6 1.28 4.58 -7.47
CA LEU A 6 0.16 3.83 -6.94
C LEU A 6 0.48 3.43 -5.50
N VAL A 7 -0.19 4.05 -4.54
CA VAL A 7 0.18 3.96 -3.13
C VAL A 7 -0.87 3.19 -2.35
N ASP A 8 -0.43 2.20 -1.58
CA ASP A 8 -1.25 1.49 -0.61
C ASP A 8 -1.42 2.34 0.66
N GLY A 9 -2.56 3.00 0.77
CA GLY A 9 -2.85 3.93 1.86
C GLY A 9 -3.02 3.25 3.21
N ASN A 10 -3.64 2.08 3.25
CA ASN A 10 -3.78 1.30 4.48
C ASN A 10 -2.41 0.88 5.00
N ASN A 11 -1.58 0.32 4.14
CA ASN A 11 -0.22 -0.11 4.48
C ASN A 11 0.60 1.05 5.06
N LEU A 12 0.58 2.23 4.42
CA LEU A 12 1.29 3.40 4.92
C LEU A 12 0.76 3.87 6.28
N MET A 13 -0.56 3.88 6.49
CA MET A 13 -1.17 4.28 7.76
C MET A 13 -0.82 3.31 8.89
N PHE A 14 -0.91 2.00 8.66
CA PHE A 14 -0.50 0.98 9.62
C PHE A 14 0.98 1.11 9.96
N ARG A 15 1.82 1.26 8.94
CA ARG A 15 3.26 1.44 9.10
C ARG A 15 3.60 2.68 9.93
N ALA A 16 2.96 3.81 9.63
CA ALA A 16 3.13 5.06 10.38
C ALA A 16 2.70 4.92 11.84
N TYR A 17 1.59 4.24 12.09
CA TYR A 17 1.08 3.97 13.42
C TYR A 17 2.09 3.14 14.23
N TYR A 18 2.46 1.97 13.72
CA TYR A 18 3.34 1.06 14.46
C TYR A 18 4.78 1.57 14.62
N ALA A 19 5.27 2.41 13.72
CA ALA A 19 6.58 3.04 13.89
C ALA A 19 6.68 3.93 15.15
N THR A 20 5.55 4.40 15.66
CA THR A 20 5.48 5.37 16.77
C THR A 20 4.72 4.85 18.00
N ALA A 21 3.87 3.82 17.84
CA ALA A 21 3.01 3.30 18.91
C ALA A 21 3.80 2.73 20.12
N TYR A 22 4.99 2.19 19.85
CA TYR A 22 5.82 1.56 20.90
C TYR A 22 6.71 2.53 21.69
N SER A 23 6.75 3.81 21.33
CA SER A 23 7.61 4.80 22.00
C SER A 23 7.08 5.29 23.36
N GLY A 24 5.95 4.76 23.84
CA GLY A 24 5.34 5.11 25.13
C GLY A 24 4.64 6.47 25.18
N ASN A 25 4.88 7.35 24.22
CA ASN A 25 4.26 8.66 24.09
C ASN A 25 3.56 8.80 22.74
N MET A 26 2.31 8.33 22.66
CA MET A 26 1.50 8.52 21.47
C MET A 26 1.27 10.02 21.21
N MET A 27 1.69 10.50 20.05
CA MET A 27 1.48 11.90 19.65
C MET A 27 -0.02 12.21 19.61
N LYS A 28 -0.42 13.27 20.30
CA LYS A 28 -1.80 13.77 20.35
C LYS A 28 -1.82 15.28 20.13
N ASN A 29 -2.89 15.78 19.56
CA ASN A 29 -3.12 17.22 19.50
C ASN A 29 -3.57 17.76 20.88
N SER A 30 -3.76 19.09 20.98
CA SER A 30 -4.18 19.76 22.23
C SER A 30 -5.57 19.31 22.75
N LYS A 31 -6.37 18.64 21.93
CA LYS A 31 -7.70 18.09 22.29
C LYS A 31 -7.63 16.58 22.62
N GLY A 32 -6.45 15.99 22.70
CA GLY A 32 -6.24 14.56 23.00
C GLY A 32 -6.44 13.63 21.82
N PHE A 33 -6.70 14.13 20.60
CA PHE A 33 -6.85 13.30 19.40
C PHE A 33 -5.50 12.73 18.96
N PRO A 34 -5.40 11.41 18.68
CA PRO A 34 -4.15 10.79 18.23
C PRO A 34 -3.75 11.30 16.84
N THR A 35 -2.48 11.60 16.64
CA THR A 35 -1.94 12.18 15.40
C THR A 35 -0.68 11.49 14.90
N ASN A 36 -0.22 10.47 15.59
CA ASN A 36 1.04 9.77 15.29
C ASN A 36 1.04 9.13 13.89
N ALA A 37 -0.03 8.41 13.52
CA ALA A 37 -0.13 7.78 12.19
C ALA A 37 -0.26 8.85 11.10
N LEU A 38 -1.01 9.93 11.33
CA LEU A 38 -1.15 11.03 10.37
C LEU A 38 0.19 11.72 10.11
N TYR A 39 0.96 11.99 11.17
CA TYR A 39 2.29 12.61 11.03
C TYR A 39 3.23 11.73 10.20
N GLY A 40 3.30 10.43 10.52
CA GLY A 40 4.12 9.49 9.76
C GLY A 40 3.66 9.32 8.31
N PHE A 41 2.34 9.24 8.09
CA PHE A 41 1.74 9.12 6.77
C PHE A 41 2.08 10.33 5.87
N VAL A 42 1.89 11.55 6.38
CA VAL A 42 2.22 12.78 5.63
C VAL A 42 3.71 12.83 5.28
N ASN A 43 4.59 12.51 6.23
CA ASN A 43 6.03 12.46 5.96
C ASN A 43 6.40 11.42 4.89
N MET A 44 5.79 10.24 4.92
CA MET A 44 6.00 9.22 3.89
C MET A 44 5.46 9.67 2.54
N MET A 45 4.27 10.28 2.49
CA MET A 45 3.71 10.82 1.23
C MET A 45 4.61 11.91 0.64
N GLN A 46 5.09 12.85 1.48
CA GLN A 46 6.02 13.89 1.04
C GLN A 46 7.32 13.27 0.48
N LYS A 47 7.89 12.30 1.19
CA LYS A 47 9.09 11.59 0.72
C LYS A 47 8.86 10.90 -0.62
N ILE A 48 7.72 10.23 -0.81
CA ILE A 48 7.36 9.60 -2.08
C ILE A 48 7.31 10.64 -3.21
N ILE A 49 6.64 11.77 -2.97
CA ILE A 49 6.53 12.85 -3.97
C ILE A 49 7.90 13.41 -4.34
N ASP A 50 8.75 13.65 -3.35
CA ASP A 50 10.08 14.25 -3.55
C ASP A 50 11.05 13.30 -4.28
N GLU A 51 11.01 12.00 -3.96
CA GLU A 51 11.89 11.00 -4.56
C GLU A 51 11.42 10.56 -5.94
N GLU A 52 10.13 10.23 -6.09
CA GLU A 52 9.59 9.68 -7.32
C GLU A 52 9.20 10.76 -8.34
N LYS A 53 8.90 11.98 -7.89
CA LYS A 53 8.47 13.12 -8.73
C LYS A 53 7.38 12.74 -9.73
N PRO A 54 6.30 12.07 -9.28
CA PRO A 54 5.30 11.55 -10.17
C PRO A 54 4.50 12.67 -10.83
N LYS A 55 4.07 12.46 -12.07
CA LYS A 55 3.08 13.34 -12.71
C LYS A 55 1.68 13.09 -12.14
N TYR A 56 1.40 11.83 -11.85
CA TYR A 56 0.13 11.41 -11.22
C TYR A 56 0.42 10.57 -9.99
N ILE A 57 -0.38 10.77 -8.95
CA ILE A 57 -0.33 9.96 -7.74
C ILE A 57 -1.75 9.58 -7.31
N MET A 58 -1.94 8.33 -6.96
CA MET A 58 -3.18 7.77 -6.46
C MET A 58 -2.91 6.97 -5.20
N VAL A 59 -3.79 7.10 -4.22
CA VAL A 59 -3.75 6.33 -2.98
C VAL A 59 -4.99 5.43 -2.91
N ALA A 60 -4.80 4.14 -2.72
CA ALA A 60 -5.90 3.20 -2.54
C ALA A 60 -6.11 2.88 -1.06
N PHE A 61 -7.37 2.75 -0.65
CA PHE A 61 -7.76 2.33 0.69
C PHE A 61 -8.77 1.19 0.64
N ASP A 62 -8.70 0.32 1.64
CA ASP A 62 -9.77 -0.64 1.90
C ASP A 62 -10.97 0.08 2.52
N ILE A 63 -12.16 -0.34 2.12
CA ILE A 63 -13.42 0.11 2.71
C ILE A 63 -14.40 -1.06 2.88
N GLY A 64 -15.07 -1.07 4.01
CA GLY A 64 -16.26 -1.89 4.25
C GLY A 64 -16.09 -3.38 4.02
N LYS A 65 -17.07 -3.97 3.31
CA LYS A 65 -17.13 -5.40 3.05
C LYS A 65 -16.24 -5.78 1.88
N ASN A 66 -15.67 -6.97 1.98
CA ASN A 66 -14.75 -7.54 1.02
C ASN A 66 -15.36 -8.83 0.45
N PHE A 67 -15.39 -8.96 -0.87
CA PHE A 67 -15.98 -10.13 -1.53
C PHE A 67 -15.25 -11.45 -1.20
N ARG A 68 -13.94 -11.38 -0.85
CA ARG A 68 -13.18 -12.55 -0.44
C ARG A 68 -13.71 -13.12 0.89
N LYS A 69 -14.09 -12.23 1.81
CA LYS A 69 -14.68 -12.63 3.09
C LYS A 69 -16.11 -13.20 2.93
N GLU A 70 -16.84 -12.76 1.90
CA GLU A 70 -18.13 -13.35 1.55
C GLU A 70 -18.00 -14.78 1.00
N LYS A 71 -16.91 -15.06 0.25
CA LYS A 71 -16.62 -16.38 -0.30
C LYS A 71 -15.94 -17.32 0.70
N TYR A 72 -15.14 -16.77 1.62
CA TYR A 72 -14.34 -17.51 2.61
C TYR A 72 -14.44 -16.81 3.96
N GLU A 73 -15.27 -17.32 4.86
CA GLU A 73 -15.47 -16.72 6.20
C GLU A 73 -14.16 -16.59 7.00
N THR A 74 -13.22 -17.51 6.77
CA THR A 74 -11.91 -17.52 7.44
C THR A 74 -10.89 -16.57 6.83
N TYR A 75 -11.22 -15.88 5.73
CA TYR A 75 -10.29 -14.94 5.09
C TYR A 75 -9.89 -13.82 6.05
N LYS A 76 -8.58 -13.72 6.33
CA LYS A 76 -7.99 -12.74 7.27
C LYS A 76 -8.54 -12.86 8.72
N ALA A 77 -9.14 -14.00 9.11
CA ALA A 77 -9.73 -14.18 10.44
C ALA A 77 -8.68 -14.16 11.57
N GLY A 78 -7.43 -14.50 11.27
CA GLY A 78 -6.31 -14.46 12.23
C GLY A 78 -5.71 -13.08 12.45
N ARG A 79 -6.12 -12.06 11.69
CA ARG A 79 -5.57 -10.70 11.84
C ARG A 79 -6.13 -10.02 13.10
N SER A 80 -5.24 -9.37 13.84
CA SER A 80 -5.64 -8.54 15.00
C SER A 80 -6.55 -7.40 14.57
N GLU A 81 -7.45 -6.99 15.44
CA GLU A 81 -8.28 -5.80 15.18
C GLU A 81 -7.41 -4.55 15.01
N THR A 82 -7.86 -3.67 14.12
CA THR A 82 -7.23 -2.37 13.94
C THR A 82 -7.35 -1.57 15.25
N PRO A 83 -6.23 -1.02 15.79
CA PRO A 83 -6.27 -0.20 17.00
C PRO A 83 -7.26 0.97 16.86
N GLU A 84 -8.01 1.27 17.92
CA GLU A 84 -9.03 2.34 17.91
C GLU A 84 -8.42 3.71 17.57
N GLU A 85 -7.22 4.00 18.07
CA GLU A 85 -6.53 5.25 17.76
C GLU A 85 -6.18 5.35 16.26
N LEU A 86 -5.90 4.23 15.61
CA LEU A 86 -5.65 4.21 14.16
C LEU A 86 -6.97 4.36 13.38
N LYS A 87 -8.04 3.68 13.80
CA LYS A 87 -9.38 3.83 13.19
C LYS A 87 -9.84 5.30 13.17
N LEU A 88 -9.60 6.03 14.26
CA LEU A 88 -9.91 7.46 14.35
C LEU A 88 -9.12 8.31 13.33
N GLN A 89 -7.89 7.94 13.03
CA GLN A 89 -7.01 8.70 12.13
C GLN A 89 -7.28 8.42 10.64
N MET A 90 -7.79 7.24 10.28
CA MET A 90 -8.06 6.85 8.89
C MET A 90 -8.93 7.85 8.10
N PRO A 91 -10.08 8.34 8.60
CA PRO A 91 -10.87 9.34 7.88
C PRO A 91 -10.16 10.68 7.72
N VAL A 92 -9.28 11.03 8.68
CA VAL A 92 -8.51 12.29 8.63
C VAL A 92 -7.41 12.20 7.58
N ALA A 93 -6.79 11.04 7.38
CA ALA A 93 -5.81 10.82 6.31
C ALA A 93 -6.40 11.14 4.93
N ARG A 94 -7.65 10.73 4.66
CA ARG A 94 -8.36 11.03 3.40
C ARG A 94 -8.54 12.53 3.20
N LYS A 95 -8.96 13.26 4.25
CA LYS A 95 -9.09 14.72 4.21
C LYS A 95 -7.75 15.43 3.98
N ILE A 96 -6.66 14.86 4.50
CA ILE A 96 -5.31 15.38 4.25
C ILE A 96 -4.95 15.20 2.77
N LEU A 97 -5.21 14.03 2.19
CA LEU A 97 -4.98 13.79 0.76
C LEU A 97 -5.78 14.76 -0.11
N GLU A 98 -7.06 14.98 0.21
CA GLU A 98 -7.90 15.98 -0.47
C GLU A 98 -7.28 17.39 -0.39
N ALA A 99 -6.81 17.80 0.79
CA ALA A 99 -6.15 19.09 1.00
C ALA A 99 -4.79 19.19 0.25
N MET A 100 -4.10 18.07 0.03
CA MET A 100 -2.88 17.98 -0.77
C MET A 100 -3.17 17.92 -2.29
N GLY A 101 -4.44 17.84 -2.71
CA GLY A 101 -4.83 17.66 -4.11
C GLY A 101 -4.55 16.25 -4.66
N ILE A 102 -4.37 15.26 -3.78
CA ILE A 102 -4.09 13.87 -4.13
C ILE A 102 -5.38 13.09 -4.20
N LYS A 103 -5.59 12.39 -5.31
CA LYS A 103 -6.75 11.49 -5.47
C LYS A 103 -6.55 10.22 -4.67
N TYR A 104 -7.61 9.81 -3.96
CA TYR A 104 -7.67 8.49 -3.36
C TYR A 104 -8.90 7.73 -3.87
N TYR A 105 -8.82 6.41 -3.82
CA TYR A 105 -9.88 5.51 -4.24
C TYR A 105 -10.13 4.45 -3.18
N GLU A 106 -11.41 4.18 -2.98
CA GLU A 106 -11.93 3.10 -2.16
C GLU A 106 -13.23 2.62 -2.82
N LEU A 107 -13.40 1.32 -2.97
CA LEU A 107 -14.51 0.75 -3.73
C LEU A 107 -14.94 -0.61 -3.15
N GLU A 108 -16.09 -0.67 -2.49
CA GLU A 108 -16.69 -1.95 -2.12
C GLU A 108 -17.11 -2.74 -3.38
N PRO A 109 -16.94 -4.05 -3.41
CA PRO A 109 -16.38 -4.93 -2.36
C PRO A 109 -14.90 -5.27 -2.55
N PHE A 110 -14.11 -4.39 -3.17
CA PHE A 110 -12.72 -4.60 -3.52
C PHE A 110 -11.78 -4.07 -2.43
N GLU A 111 -10.59 -4.69 -2.34
CA GLU A 111 -9.51 -4.22 -1.48
C GLU A 111 -8.61 -3.19 -2.21
N ALA A 112 -7.79 -2.48 -1.46
CA ALA A 112 -6.80 -1.54 -2.00
C ALA A 112 -5.90 -2.21 -3.07
N ASP A 113 -5.53 -3.46 -2.85
CA ASP A 113 -4.69 -4.24 -3.78
C ASP A 113 -5.37 -4.47 -5.14
N ASP A 114 -6.71 -4.69 -5.15
CA ASP A 114 -7.48 -4.84 -6.38
C ASP A 114 -7.51 -3.53 -7.17
N ILE A 115 -7.65 -2.40 -6.46
CA ILE A 115 -7.61 -1.06 -7.06
C ILE A 115 -6.22 -0.78 -7.63
N ILE A 116 -5.17 -1.02 -6.86
CA ILE A 116 -3.78 -0.84 -7.30
C ILE A 116 -3.48 -1.71 -8.51
N GLY A 117 -3.87 -3.00 -8.47
CA GLY A 117 -3.70 -3.93 -9.57
C GLY A 117 -4.40 -3.47 -10.85
N THR A 118 -5.61 -2.93 -10.72
CA THR A 118 -6.38 -2.38 -11.85
C THR A 118 -5.67 -1.19 -12.51
N PHE A 119 -5.15 -0.26 -11.70
CA PHE A 119 -4.39 0.88 -12.24
C PHE A 119 -3.03 0.47 -12.80
N ALA A 120 -2.34 -0.47 -12.16
CA ALA A 120 -1.08 -1.03 -12.67
C ALA A 120 -1.28 -1.67 -14.04
N GLU A 121 -2.34 -2.48 -14.19
CA GLU A 121 -2.68 -3.10 -15.48
C GLU A 121 -3.06 -2.06 -16.55
N ALA A 122 -3.76 -0.99 -16.16
CA ALA A 122 -4.04 0.11 -17.09
C ALA A 122 -2.77 0.81 -17.57
N CYS A 123 -1.76 1.00 -16.70
CA CYS A 123 -0.44 1.53 -17.08
C CYS A 123 0.31 0.54 -17.98
N ASN A 124 0.31 -0.76 -17.65
CA ASN A 124 0.93 -1.81 -18.45
C ASN A 124 0.39 -1.86 -19.89
N ASN A 125 -0.91 -1.62 -20.06
CA ASN A 125 -1.58 -1.61 -21.36
C ASN A 125 -1.46 -0.28 -22.12
N ASN A 126 -0.94 0.76 -21.48
CA ASN A 126 -0.77 2.08 -22.09
C ASN A 126 0.69 2.56 -21.96
N LYS A 127 1.42 2.48 -23.08
CA LYS A 127 2.85 2.82 -23.17
C LYS A 127 3.18 4.31 -22.92
N GLU A 128 2.20 5.15 -22.65
CA GLU A 128 2.42 6.54 -22.25
C GLU A 128 2.80 6.65 -20.76
N TYR A 129 2.49 5.62 -19.94
CA TYR A 129 2.69 5.63 -18.51
C TYR A 129 3.67 4.55 -18.05
N ASP A 130 4.41 4.87 -17.01
CA ASP A 130 5.16 3.94 -16.17
C ASP A 130 4.71 4.09 -14.71
N ALA A 131 4.43 2.98 -14.06
CA ALA A 131 3.91 2.97 -12.71
C ALA A 131 4.96 2.53 -11.68
N THR A 132 4.96 3.18 -10.51
CA THR A 132 5.63 2.70 -9.31
C THR A 132 4.58 2.38 -8.26
N VAL A 133 4.41 1.10 -7.93
CA VAL A 133 3.57 0.63 -6.82
C VAL A 133 4.35 0.74 -5.52
N ILE A 134 3.75 1.31 -4.47
CA ILE A 134 4.41 1.59 -3.19
C ILE A 134 3.62 0.95 -2.06
N SER A 135 4.16 -0.13 -1.51
CA SER A 135 3.60 -0.89 -0.38
C SER A 135 4.69 -1.70 0.32
N SER A 136 4.43 -2.25 1.49
CA SER A 136 5.24 -3.30 2.10
C SER A 136 4.68 -4.70 1.86
N ASP A 137 3.56 -4.81 1.15
CA ASP A 137 2.95 -6.08 0.82
C ASP A 137 3.67 -6.74 -0.35
N LYS A 138 4.12 -7.98 -0.12
CA LYS A 138 4.81 -8.77 -1.13
C LYS A 138 3.86 -9.30 -2.21
N ASP A 139 2.56 -9.31 -1.96
CA ASP A 139 1.59 -9.79 -2.94
C ASP A 139 1.54 -8.89 -4.17
N LEU A 140 1.82 -7.59 -3.98
CA LEU A 140 1.91 -6.63 -5.07
C LEU A 140 3.13 -6.83 -5.98
N LEU A 141 4.11 -7.66 -5.60
CA LEU A 141 5.26 -8.01 -6.46
C LEU A 141 4.82 -8.76 -7.73
N GLN A 142 3.66 -9.42 -7.73
CA GLN A 142 3.08 -10.04 -8.93
C GLN A 142 2.75 -9.04 -10.04
N LEU A 143 2.62 -7.75 -9.70
CA LEU A 143 2.27 -6.68 -10.65
C LEU A 143 3.46 -6.17 -11.47
N ILE A 144 4.68 -6.59 -11.15
CA ILE A 144 5.89 -6.13 -11.82
C ILE A 144 5.89 -6.53 -13.29
N THR A 145 6.07 -5.55 -14.17
CA THR A 145 6.22 -5.69 -15.62
C THR A 145 7.28 -4.71 -16.13
N ASP A 146 7.45 -4.59 -17.42
CA ASP A 146 8.36 -3.60 -18.02
C ASP A 146 7.91 -2.16 -17.75
N GLU A 147 6.60 -1.92 -17.58
CA GLU A 147 6.00 -0.62 -17.29
C GLU A 147 5.62 -0.41 -15.82
N VAL A 148 5.74 -1.45 -14.99
CA VAL A 148 5.33 -1.40 -13.58
C VAL A 148 6.45 -1.88 -12.68
N GLU A 149 6.98 -1.00 -11.85
CA GLU A 149 7.94 -1.32 -10.79
C GLU A 149 7.25 -1.35 -9.43
N VAL A 150 7.80 -2.12 -8.48
CA VAL A 150 7.33 -2.13 -7.08
C VAL A 150 8.41 -1.62 -6.16
N LYS A 151 8.11 -0.57 -5.41
CA LYS A 151 8.91 -0.05 -4.31
C LYS A 151 8.44 -0.71 -3.02
N LEU A 152 9.07 -1.85 -2.67
CA LEU A 152 8.72 -2.64 -1.49
C LEU A 152 9.33 -2.00 -0.23
N LEU A 153 8.49 -1.42 0.61
CA LEU A 153 8.91 -0.74 1.82
C LEU A 153 9.41 -1.72 2.89
N LYS A 154 10.58 -1.46 3.45
CA LYS A 154 11.18 -2.17 4.58
C LYS A 154 11.19 -1.27 5.82
N THR A 155 11.62 -1.79 6.98
CA THR A 155 11.57 -1.06 8.24
C THR A 155 12.27 0.30 8.20
N LYS A 156 13.44 0.41 7.58
CA LYS A 156 14.23 1.65 7.50
C LYS A 156 14.48 2.14 6.08
N ASP A 157 14.22 1.29 5.08
CA ASP A 157 14.57 1.50 3.70
C ASP A 157 13.49 0.91 2.79
N TYR A 158 13.78 0.75 1.51
CA TYR A 158 12.95 0.05 0.53
C TYR A 158 13.82 -0.71 -0.46
N ILE A 159 13.22 -1.68 -1.14
CA ILE A 159 13.80 -2.33 -2.30
C ILE A 159 12.93 -1.97 -3.50
N LYS A 160 13.54 -1.51 -4.57
CA LYS A 160 12.86 -1.23 -5.83
C LYS A 160 13.06 -2.42 -6.76
N TYR A 161 11.96 -3.06 -7.13
CA TYR A 161 11.95 -4.20 -8.02
C TYR A 161 11.41 -3.82 -9.40
N ASN A 162 12.18 -4.19 -10.40
CA ASN A 162 11.79 -4.37 -11.80
C ASN A 162 11.86 -5.86 -12.16
N PRO A 163 11.49 -6.30 -13.37
CA PRO A 163 11.53 -7.73 -13.73
C PRO A 163 12.89 -8.39 -13.55
N GLU A 164 13.97 -7.69 -13.85
CA GLU A 164 15.34 -8.21 -13.77
C GLU A 164 15.78 -8.40 -12.32
N SER A 165 15.70 -7.33 -11.50
CA SER A 165 16.09 -7.37 -10.09
C SER A 165 15.22 -8.32 -9.27
N PHE A 166 13.94 -8.44 -9.61
CA PHE A 166 13.06 -9.42 -8.99
C PHE A 166 13.50 -10.86 -9.31
N LYS A 167 13.80 -11.14 -10.58
CA LYS A 167 14.26 -12.47 -11.01
C LYS A 167 15.62 -12.84 -10.41
N GLU A 168 16.52 -11.87 -10.27
CA GLU A 168 17.81 -12.08 -9.61
C GLU A 168 17.65 -12.45 -8.12
N ASP A 169 16.74 -11.77 -7.42
CA ASP A 169 16.53 -11.95 -5.98
C ASP A 169 15.68 -13.19 -5.67
N CYS A 170 14.62 -13.43 -6.44
CA CYS A 170 13.62 -14.48 -6.18
C CYS A 170 13.83 -15.76 -6.99
N GLY A 171 14.57 -15.72 -8.11
CA GLY A 171 14.85 -16.89 -8.97
C GLY A 171 13.74 -17.26 -9.96
N PHE A 172 12.63 -16.52 -9.99
CA PHE A 172 11.49 -16.72 -10.91
C PHE A 172 10.94 -15.38 -11.40
N THR A 173 10.03 -15.40 -12.38
CA THR A 173 9.43 -14.18 -12.90
C THR A 173 8.28 -13.69 -12.01
N PRO A 174 7.97 -12.37 -11.96
CA PRO A 174 7.01 -11.78 -11.01
C PRO A 174 5.63 -12.43 -11.01
N ILE A 175 5.09 -12.80 -12.17
CA ILE A 175 3.76 -13.44 -12.27
C ILE A 175 3.67 -14.76 -11.49
N HIS A 176 4.77 -15.50 -11.34
CA HIS A 176 4.84 -16.73 -10.57
C HIS A 176 4.87 -16.53 -9.05
N MET A 177 4.80 -15.27 -8.57
CA MET A 177 4.54 -14.99 -7.17
C MET A 177 3.21 -15.60 -6.71
N ILE A 178 2.22 -15.68 -7.62
CA ILE A 178 0.93 -16.34 -7.38
C ILE A 178 1.15 -17.82 -7.08
N ASP A 179 1.90 -18.53 -7.94
CA ASP A 179 2.19 -19.96 -7.78
C ASP A 179 3.04 -20.22 -6.53
N TYR A 180 4.05 -19.38 -6.31
CA TYR A 180 4.89 -19.45 -5.12
C TYR A 180 4.06 -19.35 -3.84
N LYS A 181 3.17 -18.36 -3.74
CA LYS A 181 2.28 -18.19 -2.57
C LYS A 181 1.29 -19.34 -2.42
N ALA A 182 0.75 -19.86 -3.52
CA ALA A 182 -0.15 -21.01 -3.49
C ALA A 182 0.52 -22.27 -2.92
N LEU A 183 1.81 -22.46 -3.17
CA LEU A 183 2.58 -23.64 -2.72
C LEU A 183 3.20 -23.44 -1.33
N ALA A 184 3.77 -22.26 -1.06
CA ALA A 184 4.49 -21.96 0.18
C ALA A 184 3.58 -21.50 1.31
N GLY A 185 2.36 -21.08 1.00
CA GLY A 185 1.45 -20.41 1.94
C GLY A 185 1.85 -18.95 2.21
N ASP A 186 1.04 -18.29 3.01
CA ASP A 186 1.31 -16.92 3.49
C ASP A 186 1.32 -16.89 5.02
N SER A 187 2.49 -16.63 5.61
CA SER A 187 2.65 -16.56 7.06
C SER A 187 1.88 -15.42 7.73
N SER A 188 1.34 -14.47 6.97
CA SER A 188 0.53 -13.36 7.48
C SER A 188 -0.95 -13.72 7.59
N ASP A 189 -1.42 -14.72 6.84
CA ASP A 189 -2.84 -15.07 6.76
C ASP A 189 -3.18 -16.46 7.31
N ASN A 190 -2.18 -17.36 7.50
CA ASN A 190 -2.32 -18.67 8.21
C ASN A 190 -0.97 -19.24 8.59
#